data_ce98c82f747b9696fd6a7f357c62e8a1
#
_entry.id   ce98c82f747b9696fd6a7f357c62e8a1
#
_cell.length_a   1.000
_cell.length_b   1.000
_cell.length_c   1.000
_cell.angle_alpha   90.00
_cell.angle_beta   90.00
_cell.angle_gamma   90.00
#
_symmetry.space_group_name_H-M   'P 1'
#
loop_
_entity.id
_entity.type
_entity.pdbx_description
1 polymer ?
#
loop_
_entity_poly.entity_id
_entity_poly.type
_entity_poly.pdbx_seq_one_letter_code
_entity_poly.pdbx_strand_id
1 'polypeptide(L)'
;MEGFKFSTIEEAVADLRAGKMIIAVDDPDRENEGDLICAAEHATLENVNFMASYAKGLICMPMSKALTTKLGLEQMVANNTDNHCTAFTVSIDHVDTTTGISALERSMTAMKSVEDDAKPSDFRRPGHMFPLEAKAGGVLERMGHTEATVDLMRIARLKECGLCCEIMREDGTMMRTPELKEFAVRHGLKMITVADLITYRRRTEILVERVTEAEMPTKYGIFKAYGYVNKINGEHHIALVKGDIADGEPILCRVHSECLTGDAFGSLRCDCGEQLAEALRRIEKKGRGVLLYMRQEGRGIGLINKLKAYHLQDGGMDTVEANLALGFKADLREYGTGAEILADLGVKKMILMTNNPLKIKGLDGFGLEVVGREPIEMTCNEKNEFYMYTKYKKMGHILHVRNDWKKEE
;
A
#
# COMPACT_ATOMS: atom_id res chain seq x y z
N MET A 1 24.53 -19.33 -2.53
CA MET A 1 24.08 -19.67 -1.18
C MET A 1 22.64 -20.16 -1.23
N GLU A 2 22.44 -21.44 -1.48
CA GLU A 2 21.16 -22.11 -1.28
C GLU A 2 20.94 -22.16 0.24
N GLY A 3 19.92 -21.46 0.76
CA GLY A 3 19.53 -21.54 2.17
C GLY A 3 19.37 -20.22 2.94
N PHE A 4 19.72 -19.04 2.39
CA PHE A 4 19.46 -17.80 3.09
C PHE A 4 17.95 -17.51 3.11
N LYS A 5 17.38 -17.38 4.32
CA LYS A 5 15.98 -17.02 4.53
C LYS A 5 15.91 -15.58 5.07
N PHE A 6 15.07 -14.75 4.46
CA PHE A 6 14.73 -13.46 5.05
C PHE A 6 14.14 -13.64 6.44
N SER A 7 14.45 -12.73 7.33
CA SER A 7 13.88 -12.71 8.69
C SER A 7 12.41 -12.30 8.64
N THR A 8 11.63 -12.71 9.63
CA THR A 8 10.26 -12.19 9.78
C THR A 8 10.29 -10.75 10.27
N ILE A 9 9.18 -10.03 10.11
CA ILE A 9 9.06 -8.67 10.61
C ILE A 9 9.14 -8.66 12.14
N GLU A 10 8.58 -9.66 12.82
CA GLU A 10 8.63 -9.82 14.25
C GLU A 10 10.08 -9.99 14.77
N GLU A 11 10.90 -10.79 14.07
CA GLU A 11 12.33 -10.96 14.41
C GLU A 11 13.10 -9.65 14.25
N ALA A 12 12.86 -8.91 13.16
CA ALA A 12 13.49 -7.62 12.90
C ALA A 12 13.07 -6.58 13.96
N VAL A 13 11.80 -6.51 14.29
CA VAL A 13 11.25 -5.63 15.34
C VAL A 13 11.86 -5.96 16.71
N ALA A 14 12.06 -7.23 17.02
CA ALA A 14 12.71 -7.63 18.28
C ALA A 14 14.16 -7.13 18.36
N ASP A 15 14.92 -7.22 17.26
CA ASP A 15 16.29 -6.71 17.21
C ASP A 15 16.34 -5.17 17.31
N LEU A 16 15.41 -4.45 16.62
CA LEU A 16 15.31 -2.99 16.74
C LEU A 16 15.00 -2.52 18.18
N ARG A 17 14.08 -3.22 18.88
CA ARG A 17 13.80 -2.97 20.31
C ARG A 17 15.01 -3.22 21.21
N ALA A 18 15.85 -4.17 20.83
CA ALA A 18 17.09 -4.47 21.55
C ALA A 18 18.24 -3.52 21.21
N GLY A 19 18.00 -2.46 20.42
CA GLY A 19 19.00 -1.49 20.00
C GLY A 19 19.94 -1.95 18.89
N LYS A 20 19.61 -3.07 18.23
CA LYS A 20 20.40 -3.59 17.10
C LYS A 20 19.94 -2.96 15.78
N MET A 21 20.79 -3.07 14.78
CA MET A 21 20.47 -2.71 13.39
C MET A 21 19.90 -3.93 12.64
N ILE A 22 19.17 -3.63 11.59
CA ILE A 22 18.68 -4.59 10.60
C ILE A 22 18.98 -4.07 9.18
N ILE A 23 18.76 -4.93 8.17
CA ILE A 23 18.77 -4.54 6.77
C ILE A 23 17.35 -4.63 6.23
N ALA A 24 16.89 -3.57 5.55
CA ALA A 24 15.69 -3.60 4.72
C ALA A 24 16.08 -3.47 3.25
N VAL A 25 15.44 -4.29 2.39
CA VAL A 25 15.66 -4.28 0.94
C VAL A 25 14.37 -3.89 0.25
N ASP A 26 14.43 -2.96 -0.68
CA ASP A 26 13.29 -2.53 -1.46
C ASP A 26 13.07 -3.38 -2.74
N ASP A 27 12.06 -2.98 -3.53
CA ASP A 27 11.68 -3.70 -4.75
C ASP A 27 12.78 -3.58 -5.83
N PRO A 28 13.13 -4.68 -6.54
CA PRO A 28 14.06 -4.65 -7.68
C PRO A 28 13.66 -3.66 -8.79
N ASP A 29 12.36 -3.37 -8.93
CA ASP A 29 11.84 -2.41 -9.92
C ASP A 29 11.85 -0.95 -9.39
N ARG A 30 12.29 -0.71 -8.14
CA ARG A 30 12.41 0.62 -7.55
C ARG A 30 13.88 1.07 -7.51
N GLU A 31 14.56 1.02 -6.36
CA GLU A 31 16.00 1.34 -6.22
C GLU A 31 16.85 0.07 -6.28
N ASN A 32 16.24 -1.07 -5.88
CA ASN A 32 16.93 -2.37 -5.75
C ASN A 32 18.15 -2.27 -4.83
N GLU A 33 17.98 -1.61 -3.69
CA GLU A 33 19.03 -1.31 -2.72
C GLU A 33 18.69 -1.91 -1.36
N GLY A 34 19.64 -1.89 -0.44
CA GLY A 34 19.45 -2.28 0.93
C GLY A 34 20.04 -1.25 1.87
N ASP A 35 19.25 -0.87 2.87
CA ASP A 35 19.64 0.07 3.91
C ASP A 35 19.85 -0.62 5.23
N LEU A 36 20.90 -0.21 5.97
CA LEU A 36 20.97 -0.41 7.41
C LEU A 36 19.94 0.49 8.08
N ILE A 37 19.16 -0.08 9.01
CA ILE A 37 18.16 0.66 9.79
C ILE A 37 18.42 0.44 11.27
N CYS A 38 18.39 1.51 12.08
CA CYS A 38 18.29 1.44 13.53
C CYS A 38 17.34 2.51 14.08
N ALA A 39 16.85 2.31 15.31
CA ALA A 39 16.03 3.32 15.98
C ALA A 39 16.88 4.53 16.39
N ALA A 40 16.32 5.74 16.27
CA ALA A 40 17.00 6.97 16.70
C ALA A 40 17.27 6.97 18.21
N GLU A 41 16.40 6.36 19.03
CA GLU A 41 16.62 6.16 20.48
C GLU A 41 17.84 5.28 20.78
N HIS A 42 18.26 4.46 19.83
CA HIS A 42 19.40 3.55 19.91
C HIS A 42 20.50 3.89 18.91
N ALA A 43 20.53 5.12 18.40
CA ALA A 43 21.57 5.61 17.49
C ALA A 43 22.88 5.90 18.25
N THR A 44 23.43 4.86 18.91
CA THR A 44 24.68 5.00 19.68
C THR A 44 25.87 5.35 18.79
N LEU A 45 26.97 5.79 19.40
CA LEU A 45 28.25 6.02 18.70
C LEU A 45 28.63 4.81 17.83
N GLU A 46 28.51 3.60 18.39
CA GLU A 46 28.86 2.35 17.74
C GLU A 46 27.99 2.10 16.49
N ASN A 47 26.68 2.30 16.61
CA ASN A 47 25.73 2.11 15.51
C ASN A 47 25.99 3.12 14.39
N VAL A 48 26.15 4.39 14.70
CA VAL A 48 26.45 5.43 13.71
C VAL A 48 27.81 5.21 13.05
N ASN A 49 28.83 4.83 13.84
CA ASN A 49 30.14 4.51 13.31
C ASN A 49 30.12 3.28 12.41
N PHE A 50 29.30 2.27 12.75
CA PHE A 50 29.11 1.10 11.90
C PHE A 50 28.49 1.49 10.55
N MET A 51 27.42 2.29 10.57
CA MET A 51 26.78 2.80 9.33
C MET A 51 27.80 3.55 8.47
N ALA A 52 28.55 4.49 9.05
CA ALA A 52 29.53 5.28 8.32
C ALA A 52 30.68 4.45 7.74
N SER A 53 31.14 3.40 8.46
CA SER A 53 32.31 2.61 8.09
C SER A 53 31.97 1.46 7.13
N TYR A 54 30.81 0.83 7.28
CA TYR A 54 30.49 -0.41 6.57
C TYR A 54 29.38 -0.21 5.53
N ALA A 55 28.38 0.67 5.77
CA ALA A 55 27.38 0.97 4.76
C ALA A 55 27.88 2.02 3.78
N LYS A 56 28.53 3.08 4.23
CA LYS A 56 29.16 4.14 3.41
C LYS A 56 28.20 5.07 2.67
N GLY A 57 26.87 4.85 2.79
CA GLY A 57 25.82 5.67 2.23
C GLY A 57 25.60 6.99 3.01
N LEU A 58 24.57 7.70 2.65
CA LEU A 58 24.14 8.89 3.36
C LEU A 58 23.35 8.48 4.60
N ILE A 59 23.84 8.81 5.78
CA ILE A 59 23.06 8.56 7.01
C ILE A 59 21.91 9.57 7.08
N CYS A 60 20.72 9.08 6.70
CA CYS A 60 19.48 9.81 6.78
C CYS A 60 18.73 9.51 8.08
N MET A 61 17.79 10.38 8.44
CA MET A 61 17.02 10.28 9.67
C MET A 61 15.52 10.36 9.40
N PRO A 62 14.91 9.27 8.85
CA PRO A 62 13.47 9.18 8.66
C PRO A 62 12.70 9.42 9.94
N MET A 63 11.67 10.28 9.88
CA MET A 63 10.81 10.56 11.02
C MET A 63 9.36 10.84 10.59
N SER A 64 8.44 10.69 11.52
CA SER A 64 7.04 11.02 11.27
C SER A 64 6.83 12.52 11.09
N LYS A 65 5.75 12.89 10.39
CA LYS A 65 5.33 14.27 10.24
C LYS A 65 5.10 14.99 11.59
N ALA A 66 4.67 14.26 12.61
CA ALA A 66 4.51 14.81 13.95
C ALA A 66 5.85 15.30 14.53
N LEU A 67 6.92 14.53 14.32
CA LEU A 67 8.27 14.91 14.77
C LEU A 67 8.86 16.04 13.92
N THR A 68 8.73 16.00 12.59
CA THR A 68 9.22 17.10 11.74
C THR A 68 8.53 18.42 12.09
N THR A 69 7.22 18.38 12.35
CA THR A 69 6.44 19.53 12.79
C THR A 69 6.89 20.01 14.19
N LYS A 70 7.05 19.11 15.16
CA LYS A 70 7.52 19.43 16.52
C LYS A 70 8.88 20.14 16.51
N LEU A 71 9.79 19.66 15.65
CA LEU A 71 11.15 20.20 15.54
C LEU A 71 11.24 21.39 14.57
N GLY A 72 10.14 21.81 13.93
CA GLY A 72 10.11 22.91 12.96
C GLY A 72 11.02 22.65 11.75
N LEU A 73 11.00 21.43 11.22
CA LEU A 73 11.80 21.03 10.07
C LEU A 73 11.00 21.25 8.77
N GLU A 74 11.43 22.22 8.00
CA GLU A 74 10.83 22.54 6.70
C GLU A 74 11.45 21.68 5.59
N GLN A 75 10.69 21.46 4.52
CA GLN A 75 11.21 20.78 3.32
C GLN A 75 12.43 21.53 2.77
N MET A 76 13.45 20.78 2.36
CA MET A 76 14.69 21.36 1.85
C MET A 76 14.47 22.21 0.59
N VAL A 77 13.47 21.84 -0.22
CA VAL A 77 13.11 22.53 -1.47
C VAL A 77 11.61 22.69 -1.59
N ALA A 78 11.15 23.82 -2.15
CA ALA A 78 9.73 24.05 -2.40
C ALA A 78 9.17 23.17 -3.53
N ASN A 79 9.99 22.83 -4.52
CA ASN A 79 9.64 21.96 -5.63
C ASN A 79 10.59 20.77 -5.65
N ASN A 80 10.12 19.62 -5.18
CA ASN A 80 10.89 18.38 -5.16
C ASN A 80 10.91 17.76 -6.55
N THR A 81 12.10 17.60 -7.12
CA THR A 81 12.35 16.98 -8.44
C THR A 81 13.09 15.65 -8.33
N ASP A 82 13.23 15.11 -7.11
CA ASP A 82 13.82 13.78 -6.89
C ASP A 82 13.03 12.69 -7.58
N ASN A 83 13.72 11.71 -8.17
CA ASN A 83 13.11 10.63 -8.94
C ASN A 83 12.09 9.81 -8.13
N HIS A 84 12.32 9.68 -6.83
CA HIS A 84 11.46 8.94 -5.90
C HIS A 84 10.68 9.85 -4.96
N CYS A 85 10.76 11.17 -5.15
CA CYS A 85 10.09 12.18 -4.33
C CYS A 85 10.43 12.04 -2.84
N THR A 86 11.68 11.72 -2.49
CA THR A 86 12.16 11.61 -1.12
C THR A 86 12.07 12.98 -0.45
N ALA A 87 11.35 13.04 0.67
CA ALA A 87 11.02 14.30 1.33
C ALA A 87 12.13 14.75 2.28
N PHE A 88 13.27 15.19 1.74
CA PHE A 88 14.35 15.79 2.50
C PHE A 88 13.87 17.08 3.17
N THR A 89 14.14 17.20 4.46
CA THR A 89 14.02 18.46 5.19
C THR A 89 15.37 19.14 5.30
N VAL A 90 15.40 20.36 5.84
CA VAL A 90 16.67 21.02 6.18
C VAL A 90 17.50 20.13 7.11
N SER A 91 18.80 20.01 6.84
CA SER A 91 19.71 19.22 7.68
C SER A 91 19.97 19.92 9.02
N ILE A 92 20.28 19.12 10.05
CA ILE A 92 20.40 19.62 11.43
C ILE A 92 21.63 19.06 12.14
N ASP A 93 22.09 19.81 13.16
CA ASP A 93 23.00 19.36 14.21
C ASP A 93 22.51 19.85 15.57
N HIS A 94 22.68 19.05 16.63
CA HIS A 94 22.35 19.50 17.98
C HIS A 94 23.26 20.67 18.40
N VAL A 95 22.76 21.62 19.19
CA VAL A 95 23.51 22.82 19.59
C VAL A 95 24.79 22.54 20.41
N ASP A 96 24.85 21.36 21.08
CA ASP A 96 26.01 20.94 21.87
C ASP A 96 27.11 20.28 21.02
N THR A 97 26.90 20.11 19.71
CA THR A 97 27.94 19.60 18.80
C THR A 97 28.95 20.67 18.47
N THR A 98 30.17 20.29 18.08
CA THR A 98 31.18 21.20 17.56
C THR A 98 31.08 21.34 16.05
N THR A 99 31.56 20.32 15.29
CA THR A 99 31.45 20.29 13.83
C THR A 99 30.20 19.50 13.36
N GLY A 100 29.64 18.60 14.17
CA GLY A 100 28.45 17.84 13.88
C GLY A 100 28.67 16.53 13.08
N ILE A 101 29.82 16.37 12.40
CA ILE A 101 30.02 15.28 11.42
C ILE A 101 30.52 13.97 12.04
N SER A 102 31.16 14.00 13.23
CA SER A 102 31.67 12.78 13.84
C SER A 102 30.55 11.80 14.17
N ALA A 103 30.84 10.50 14.22
CA ALA A 103 29.83 9.49 14.60
C ALA A 103 29.22 9.80 15.97
N LEU A 104 30.01 10.32 16.92
CA LEU A 104 29.54 10.74 18.24
C LEU A 104 28.52 11.89 18.14
N GLU A 105 28.81 12.91 17.34
CA GLU A 105 27.96 14.09 17.24
C GLU A 105 26.69 13.83 16.43
N ARG A 106 26.78 12.98 15.38
CA ARG A 106 25.58 12.49 14.66
C ARG A 106 24.70 11.63 15.56
N SER A 107 25.31 10.76 16.39
CA SER A 107 24.63 9.99 17.44
C SER A 107 23.88 10.94 18.40
N MET A 108 24.57 11.94 18.92
CA MET A 108 23.98 12.95 19.81
C MET A 108 22.78 13.63 19.13
N THR A 109 22.94 14.11 17.92
CA THR A 109 21.86 14.79 17.17
C THR A 109 20.65 13.88 16.99
N ALA A 110 20.87 12.60 16.61
CA ALA A 110 19.79 11.65 16.42
C ALA A 110 19.04 11.34 17.73
N MET A 111 19.76 11.01 18.80
CA MET A 111 19.15 10.68 20.09
C MET A 111 18.41 11.87 20.71
N LYS A 112 19.00 13.07 20.63
CA LYS A 112 18.38 14.30 21.13
C LYS A 112 17.12 14.70 20.35
N SER A 113 17.03 14.38 19.07
CA SER A 113 15.85 14.71 18.25
C SER A 113 14.56 14.00 18.68
N VAL A 114 14.67 12.88 19.40
CA VAL A 114 13.54 12.06 19.84
C VAL A 114 13.22 12.21 21.33
N GLU A 115 13.94 13.04 22.07
CA GLU A 115 13.61 13.35 23.46
C GLU A 115 12.24 14.06 23.56
N ASP A 116 11.51 13.79 24.63
CA ASP A 116 10.14 14.32 24.76
C ASP A 116 10.09 15.85 24.87
N ASP A 117 11.13 16.47 25.41
CA ASP A 117 11.30 17.92 25.57
C ASP A 117 12.10 18.60 24.43
N ALA A 118 12.52 17.82 23.41
CA ALA A 118 13.21 18.35 22.23
C ALA A 118 12.37 19.43 21.53
N LYS A 119 12.99 20.54 21.17
CA LYS A 119 12.37 21.72 20.55
C LYS A 119 13.23 22.27 19.42
N PRO A 120 12.68 23.11 18.52
CA PRO A 120 13.39 23.67 17.37
C PRO A 120 14.72 24.39 17.70
N SER A 121 14.80 25.07 18.87
CA SER A 121 16.00 25.82 19.30
C SER A 121 17.19 24.94 19.68
N ASP A 122 16.96 23.62 19.88
CA ASP A 122 18.01 22.70 20.27
C ASP A 122 18.84 22.24 19.06
N PHE A 123 18.48 22.67 17.86
CA PHE A 123 19.11 22.25 16.61
C PHE A 123 19.51 23.42 15.74
N ARG A 124 20.79 23.42 15.31
CA ARG A 124 21.32 24.29 14.27
C ARG A 124 20.90 23.82 12.89
N ARG A 125 20.77 24.74 11.95
CA ARG A 125 20.42 24.53 10.54
C ARG A 125 21.34 25.40 9.67
N PRO A 126 21.98 24.84 8.61
CA PRO A 126 22.09 23.43 8.25
C PRO A 126 22.98 22.65 9.21
N GLY A 127 23.01 21.31 9.09
CA GLY A 127 23.84 20.40 9.86
C GLY A 127 24.24 19.16 9.06
N HIS A 128 24.64 18.10 9.75
CA HIS A 128 25.20 16.87 9.17
C HIS A 128 24.29 15.65 9.34
N MET A 129 23.11 15.81 9.95
CA MET A 129 22.03 14.82 9.93
C MET A 129 20.93 15.28 9.00
N PHE A 130 20.38 14.35 8.22
CA PHE A 130 19.42 14.60 7.14
C PHE A 130 18.05 14.03 7.48
N PRO A 131 17.16 14.80 8.14
CA PRO A 131 15.83 14.31 8.42
C PRO A 131 15.00 14.14 7.14
N LEU A 132 14.25 13.03 7.06
CA LEU A 132 13.33 12.72 5.96
C LEU A 132 11.92 12.61 6.53
N GLU A 133 10.96 13.37 5.98
CA GLU A 133 9.57 13.27 6.39
C GLU A 133 8.89 12.08 5.72
N ALA A 134 8.55 11.04 6.50
CA ALA A 134 7.82 9.89 6.00
C ALA A 134 6.36 10.23 5.68
N LYS A 135 5.80 9.59 4.67
CA LYS A 135 4.37 9.65 4.38
C LYS A 135 3.55 9.08 5.54
N ALA A 136 2.38 9.68 5.81
CA ALA A 136 1.52 9.28 6.92
C ALA A 136 1.08 7.80 6.83
N GLY A 137 0.77 7.32 5.62
CA GLY A 137 0.44 5.93 5.34
C GLY A 137 1.63 4.96 5.37
N GLY A 138 2.86 5.46 5.58
CA GLY A 138 4.07 4.64 5.61
C GLY A 138 4.29 3.88 4.31
N VAL A 139 4.80 2.64 4.41
CA VAL A 139 5.07 1.78 3.23
C VAL A 139 3.80 1.44 2.42
N LEU A 140 2.61 1.63 2.98
CA LEU A 140 1.34 1.44 2.26
C LEU A 140 1.02 2.60 1.32
N GLU A 141 1.64 3.77 1.51
CA GLU A 141 1.52 4.96 0.68
C GLU A 141 2.73 5.13 -0.26
N ARG A 142 3.96 4.96 0.27
CA ARG A 142 5.22 5.02 -0.49
C ARG A 142 6.16 3.90 -0.04
N MET A 143 6.51 2.99 -0.95
CA MET A 143 7.27 1.76 -0.68
C MET A 143 8.79 1.99 -0.56
N GLY A 144 9.23 3.05 0.17
CA GLY A 144 10.62 3.43 0.33
C GLY A 144 11.19 3.12 1.72
N HIS A 145 12.54 3.16 1.82
CA HIS A 145 13.26 2.95 3.09
C HIS A 145 12.92 4.00 4.15
N THR A 146 12.58 5.23 3.75
CA THR A 146 12.09 6.29 4.64
C THR A 146 10.84 5.83 5.41
N GLU A 147 9.84 5.38 4.68
CA GLU A 147 8.58 4.89 5.25
C GLU A 147 8.77 3.58 6.01
N ALA A 148 9.59 2.66 5.47
CA ALA A 148 9.90 1.40 6.13
C ALA A 148 10.55 1.62 7.50
N THR A 149 11.47 2.57 7.61
CA THR A 149 12.12 2.92 8.88
C THR A 149 11.08 3.40 9.90
N VAL A 150 10.22 4.35 9.55
CA VAL A 150 9.22 4.89 10.50
C VAL A 150 8.18 3.85 10.88
N ASP A 151 7.72 3.03 9.93
CA ASP A 151 6.76 1.95 10.20
C ASP A 151 7.34 0.89 11.14
N LEU A 152 8.59 0.50 10.95
CA LEU A 152 9.29 -0.42 11.85
C LEU A 152 9.40 0.14 13.27
N MET A 153 9.69 1.44 13.41
CA MET A 153 9.71 2.11 14.72
C MET A 153 8.32 2.10 15.37
N ARG A 154 7.27 2.39 14.59
CA ARG A 154 5.87 2.35 15.06
C ARG A 154 5.46 0.94 15.51
N ILE A 155 5.77 -0.09 14.72
CA ILE A 155 5.49 -1.50 15.07
C ILE A 155 6.30 -1.92 16.29
N ALA A 156 7.55 -1.44 16.41
CA ALA A 156 8.40 -1.68 17.57
C ALA A 156 7.94 -0.93 18.83
N ARG A 157 6.99 0.02 18.73
CA ARG A 157 6.56 0.93 19.80
C ARG A 157 7.71 1.78 20.34
N LEU A 158 8.60 2.18 19.46
CA LEU A 158 9.67 3.15 19.67
C LEU A 158 9.23 4.53 19.18
N LYS A 159 10.03 5.57 19.44
CA LYS A 159 9.81 6.89 18.83
C LYS A 159 9.83 6.77 17.32
N GLU A 160 8.90 7.42 16.63
CA GLU A 160 8.71 7.33 15.16
C GLU A 160 9.84 8.03 14.39
N CYS A 161 11.07 7.68 14.72
CA CYS A 161 12.29 8.15 14.09
C CYS A 161 13.36 7.05 14.13
N GLY A 162 14.05 6.87 13.04
CA GLY A 162 15.20 5.97 12.94
C GLY A 162 16.29 6.57 12.07
N LEU A 163 17.40 5.86 11.97
CA LEU A 163 18.43 6.13 10.97
C LEU A 163 18.32 5.10 9.86
N CYS A 164 18.53 5.49 8.63
CA CYS A 164 18.75 4.60 7.49
C CYS A 164 20.00 5.03 6.72
N CYS A 165 20.69 4.05 6.13
CA CYS A 165 21.92 4.28 5.39
C CYS A 165 22.10 3.20 4.33
N GLU A 166 22.23 3.60 3.08
CA GLU A 166 22.41 2.72 1.93
C GLU A 166 23.74 1.97 2.02
N ILE A 167 23.76 0.70 1.59
CA ILE A 167 24.95 -0.16 1.67
C ILE A 167 25.65 -0.21 0.31
N MET A 168 26.89 0.30 0.27
CA MET A 168 27.74 0.33 -0.91
C MET A 168 28.83 -0.74 -0.86
N ARG A 169 29.26 -1.16 -2.06
CA ARG A 169 30.46 -1.98 -2.26
C ARG A 169 31.74 -1.17 -1.98
N GLU A 170 32.88 -1.88 -1.99
CA GLU A 170 34.20 -1.24 -1.86
C GLU A 170 34.55 -0.33 -3.04
N ASP A 171 33.99 -0.61 -4.21
CA ASP A 171 34.19 0.20 -5.43
C ASP A 171 33.27 1.43 -5.50
N GLY A 172 32.41 1.64 -4.48
CA GLY A 172 31.47 2.76 -4.41
C GLY A 172 30.14 2.52 -5.14
N THR A 173 29.93 1.35 -5.77
CA THR A 173 28.63 0.99 -6.35
C THR A 173 27.72 0.36 -5.30
N MET A 174 26.38 0.31 -5.58
CA MET A 174 25.41 -0.19 -4.61
C MET A 174 25.44 -1.71 -4.49
N MET A 175 25.42 -2.24 -3.25
CA MET A 175 25.20 -3.66 -3.03
C MET A 175 23.79 -4.06 -3.45
N ARG A 176 23.66 -5.25 -4.04
CA ARG A 176 22.37 -5.84 -4.42
C ARG A 176 22.05 -7.05 -3.54
N THR A 177 20.83 -7.55 -3.62
CA THR A 177 20.31 -8.62 -2.74
C THR A 177 21.28 -9.80 -2.52
N PRO A 178 22.02 -10.35 -3.51
CA PRO A 178 22.94 -11.45 -3.24
C PRO A 178 24.08 -11.06 -2.27
N GLU A 179 24.67 -9.90 -2.44
CA GLU A 179 25.79 -9.40 -1.63
C GLU A 179 25.30 -8.90 -0.26
N LEU A 180 24.10 -8.32 -0.21
CA LEU A 180 23.45 -7.92 1.05
C LEU A 180 23.18 -9.12 1.97
N LYS A 181 22.87 -10.30 1.40
CA LYS A 181 22.76 -11.54 2.16
C LYS A 181 24.10 -11.96 2.78
N GLU A 182 25.19 -11.83 2.04
CA GLU A 182 26.54 -12.10 2.56
C GLU A 182 26.94 -11.10 3.65
N PHE A 183 26.61 -9.83 3.44
CA PHE A 183 26.84 -8.78 4.42
C PHE A 183 26.03 -9.04 5.70
N ALA A 184 24.73 -9.39 5.58
CA ALA A 184 23.87 -9.73 6.71
C ALA A 184 24.46 -10.90 7.54
N VAL A 185 24.89 -11.98 6.90
CA VAL A 185 25.51 -13.14 7.55
C VAL A 185 26.81 -12.75 8.24
N ARG A 186 27.69 -12.02 7.55
CA ARG A 186 29.00 -11.58 8.08
C ARG A 186 28.87 -10.76 9.34
N HIS A 187 27.85 -9.90 9.42
CA HIS A 187 27.65 -8.97 10.54
C HIS A 187 26.56 -9.42 11.52
N GLY A 188 25.95 -10.60 11.31
CA GLY A 188 24.89 -11.13 12.20
C GLY A 188 23.63 -10.29 12.21
N LEU A 189 23.28 -9.63 11.10
CA LEU A 189 22.14 -8.74 10.96
C LEU A 189 20.91 -9.49 10.43
N LYS A 190 19.74 -9.15 10.93
CA LYS A 190 18.47 -9.56 10.33
C LYS A 190 18.25 -8.79 9.02
N MET A 191 17.63 -9.46 8.06
CA MET A 191 17.34 -8.87 6.76
C MET A 191 15.90 -9.16 6.36
N ILE A 192 15.14 -8.10 6.05
CA ILE A 192 13.75 -8.15 5.63
C ILE A 192 13.58 -7.49 4.25
N THR A 193 12.40 -7.67 3.63
CA THR A 193 11.99 -6.89 2.45
C THR A 193 10.91 -5.89 2.80
N VAL A 194 10.87 -4.76 2.11
CA VAL A 194 9.77 -3.78 2.21
C VAL A 194 8.43 -4.43 1.79
N ALA A 195 8.46 -5.37 0.84
CA ALA A 195 7.28 -6.14 0.42
C ALA A 195 6.69 -7.00 1.56
N ASP A 196 7.54 -7.65 2.38
CA ASP A 196 7.10 -8.39 3.55
C ASP A 196 6.52 -7.46 4.62
N LEU A 197 7.10 -6.26 4.81
CA LEU A 197 6.58 -5.26 5.73
C LEU A 197 5.20 -4.75 5.29
N ILE A 198 4.99 -4.50 3.99
CA ILE A 198 3.68 -4.16 3.42
C ILE A 198 2.66 -5.26 3.71
N THR A 199 3.04 -6.52 3.46
CA THR A 199 2.18 -7.70 3.70
C THR A 199 1.85 -7.84 5.19
N TYR A 200 2.83 -7.63 6.05
CA TYR A 200 2.66 -7.66 7.51
C TYR A 200 1.66 -6.60 7.98
N ARG A 201 1.83 -5.34 7.56
CA ARG A 201 0.93 -4.23 7.92
C ARG A 201 -0.49 -4.47 7.45
N ARG A 202 -0.68 -4.91 6.19
CA ARG A 202 -1.99 -5.25 5.63
C ARG A 202 -2.72 -6.36 6.40
N ARG A 203 -1.96 -7.28 7.01
CA ARG A 203 -2.54 -8.39 7.79
C ARG A 203 -2.84 -8.02 9.23
N THR A 204 -2.12 -7.09 9.82
CA THR A 204 -2.14 -6.81 11.27
C THR A 204 -2.83 -5.49 11.62
N GLU A 205 -2.96 -4.55 10.70
CA GLU A 205 -3.58 -3.25 10.92
C GLU A 205 -5.01 -3.21 10.37
N ILE A 206 -5.86 -2.43 11.05
CA ILE A 206 -7.19 -2.09 10.56
C ILE A 206 -7.10 -0.74 9.83
N LEU A 207 -7.11 -0.81 8.51
CA LEU A 207 -6.88 0.34 7.63
C LEU A 207 -8.16 1.09 7.27
N VAL A 208 -9.33 0.59 7.66
CA VAL A 208 -10.63 1.21 7.42
C VAL A 208 -11.29 1.65 8.72
N GLU A 209 -12.09 2.68 8.63
CA GLU A 209 -12.92 3.18 9.73
C GLU A 209 -14.35 3.34 9.27
N ARG A 210 -15.30 2.74 10.02
CA ARG A 210 -16.71 2.96 9.84
C ARG A 210 -17.08 4.29 10.47
N VAL A 211 -17.48 5.27 9.66
CA VAL A 211 -17.73 6.64 10.13
C VAL A 211 -19.21 6.98 10.24
N THR A 212 -20.09 6.28 9.53
CA THR A 212 -21.52 6.57 9.53
C THR A 212 -22.36 5.41 9.03
N GLU A 213 -23.66 5.45 9.34
CA GLU A 213 -24.67 4.57 8.76
C GLU A 213 -25.97 5.32 8.51
N ALA A 214 -26.74 4.91 7.50
CA ALA A 214 -28.03 5.49 7.17
C ALA A 214 -28.92 4.47 6.47
N GLU A 215 -30.25 4.65 6.55
CA GLU A 215 -31.17 3.97 5.67
C GLU A 215 -31.11 4.57 4.27
N MET A 216 -31.04 3.73 3.24
CA MET A 216 -30.95 4.15 1.84
C MET A 216 -32.03 3.48 1.01
N PRO A 217 -33.16 4.16 0.80
CA PRO A 217 -34.14 3.74 -0.20
C PRO A 217 -33.56 3.87 -1.61
N THR A 218 -33.64 2.81 -2.39
CA THR A 218 -33.22 2.77 -3.79
C THR A 218 -34.32 2.25 -4.68
N LYS A 219 -34.19 2.41 -5.98
CA LYS A 219 -35.09 1.78 -6.95
C LYS A 219 -35.06 0.25 -6.97
N TYR A 220 -34.13 -0.34 -6.25
CA TYR A 220 -33.96 -1.81 -6.13
C TYR A 220 -34.46 -2.34 -4.80
N GLY A 221 -34.70 -1.49 -3.80
CA GLY A 221 -35.14 -1.83 -2.45
C GLY A 221 -34.52 -0.91 -1.42
N ILE A 222 -34.83 -1.17 -0.13
CA ILE A 222 -34.30 -0.41 1.00
C ILE A 222 -33.09 -1.18 1.55
N PHE A 223 -31.96 -0.50 1.65
CA PHE A 223 -30.70 -1.02 2.18
C PHE A 223 -30.24 -0.18 3.38
N LYS A 224 -29.44 -0.74 4.25
CA LYS A 224 -28.67 -0.01 5.23
C LYS A 224 -27.31 0.32 4.61
N ALA A 225 -27.01 1.59 4.47
CA ALA A 225 -25.74 2.09 3.94
C ALA A 225 -24.76 2.34 5.07
N TYR A 226 -23.54 1.81 4.95
CA TYR A 226 -22.43 2.07 5.87
C TYR A 226 -21.33 2.80 5.12
N GLY A 227 -20.91 3.95 5.65
CA GLY A 227 -19.81 4.75 5.11
C GLY A 227 -18.49 4.40 5.80
N TYR A 228 -17.47 4.16 5.00
CA TYR A 228 -16.11 3.84 5.44
C TYR A 228 -15.11 4.82 4.88
N VAL A 229 -14.07 5.12 5.66
CA VAL A 229 -12.90 5.90 5.24
C VAL A 229 -11.67 5.02 5.32
N ASN A 230 -10.88 4.99 4.25
CA ASN A 230 -9.55 4.39 4.26
C ASN A 230 -8.58 5.36 4.95
N LYS A 231 -7.95 4.92 6.04
CA LYS A 231 -7.04 5.74 6.87
C LYS A 231 -5.74 6.12 6.17
N ILE A 232 -5.37 5.40 5.08
CA ILE A 232 -4.12 5.61 4.36
C ILE A 232 -4.25 6.76 3.36
N ASN A 233 -5.31 6.73 2.53
CA ASN A 233 -5.48 7.66 1.41
C ASN A 233 -6.71 8.56 1.52
N GLY A 234 -7.51 8.39 2.58
CA GLY A 234 -8.75 9.16 2.80
C GLY A 234 -9.89 8.80 1.83
N GLU A 235 -9.77 7.73 1.05
CA GLU A 235 -10.84 7.31 0.15
C GLU A 235 -12.06 6.83 0.92
N HIS A 236 -13.25 7.13 0.38
CA HIS A 236 -14.52 6.75 0.97
C HIS A 236 -15.10 5.54 0.25
N HIS A 237 -15.51 4.52 1.00
CA HIS A 237 -16.18 3.34 0.48
C HIS A 237 -17.57 3.22 1.08
N ILE A 238 -18.49 2.54 0.39
CA ILE A 238 -19.87 2.38 0.84
C ILE A 238 -20.26 0.89 0.78
N ALA A 239 -20.80 0.37 1.87
CA ALA A 239 -21.44 -0.95 1.87
C ALA A 239 -22.96 -0.79 1.98
N LEU A 240 -23.69 -1.38 1.04
CA LEU A 240 -25.16 -1.51 1.10
C LEU A 240 -25.52 -2.89 1.61
N VAL A 241 -26.15 -2.93 2.76
CA VAL A 241 -26.46 -4.17 3.49
C VAL A 241 -27.98 -4.40 3.51
N LYS A 242 -28.39 -5.63 3.27
CA LYS A 242 -29.75 -6.11 3.40
C LYS A 242 -29.83 -7.26 4.40
N GLY A 243 -30.76 -7.18 5.34
CA GLY A 243 -31.01 -8.23 6.33
C GLY A 243 -29.88 -8.40 7.35
N ASP A 244 -29.95 -9.46 8.14
CA ASP A 244 -28.88 -9.85 9.08
C ASP A 244 -27.78 -10.60 8.32
N ILE A 245 -26.54 -10.18 8.50
CA ILE A 245 -25.36 -10.70 7.80
C ILE A 245 -24.26 -11.19 8.75
N ALA A 246 -24.45 -11.05 10.08
CA ALA A 246 -23.45 -11.36 11.09
C ALA A 246 -23.67 -12.70 11.81
N ASP A 247 -24.68 -13.47 11.43
CA ASP A 247 -25.06 -14.75 12.05
C ASP A 247 -24.11 -15.92 11.70
N GLY A 248 -23.14 -15.70 10.83
CA GLY A 248 -22.16 -16.70 10.38
C GLY A 248 -22.60 -17.58 9.22
N GLU A 249 -23.85 -17.45 8.77
CA GLU A 249 -24.35 -18.16 7.60
C GLU A 249 -23.89 -17.51 6.28
N PRO A 250 -23.76 -18.27 5.19
CA PRO A 250 -23.33 -17.71 3.91
C PRO A 250 -24.28 -16.63 3.39
N ILE A 251 -23.74 -15.49 3.04
CA ILE A 251 -24.47 -14.36 2.46
C ILE A 251 -24.11 -14.15 0.99
N LEU A 252 -25.02 -13.56 0.24
CA LEU A 252 -24.73 -13.09 -1.11
C LEU A 252 -23.92 -11.81 -1.04
N CYS A 253 -22.75 -11.78 -1.67
CA CYS A 253 -21.83 -10.65 -1.60
C CYS A 253 -21.37 -10.18 -2.98
N ARG A 254 -21.36 -8.86 -3.21
CA ARG A 254 -20.74 -8.24 -4.38
C ARG A 254 -19.73 -7.20 -3.94
N VAL A 255 -18.47 -7.41 -4.26
CA VAL A 255 -17.44 -6.35 -4.20
C VAL A 255 -17.39 -5.68 -5.58
N HIS A 256 -17.99 -4.50 -5.67
CA HIS A 256 -18.09 -3.72 -6.92
C HIS A 256 -17.03 -2.62 -6.90
N SER A 257 -16.15 -2.59 -7.92
CA SER A 257 -15.22 -1.47 -8.11
C SER A 257 -15.91 -0.37 -8.91
N GLU A 258 -15.82 0.86 -8.43
CA GLU A 258 -16.40 2.05 -9.05
C GLU A 258 -16.14 2.12 -10.56
N CYS A 259 -17.16 2.49 -11.29
CA CYS A 259 -17.10 2.80 -12.70
C CYS A 259 -18.08 3.94 -13.00
N LEU A 260 -17.69 5.19 -12.72
CA LEU A 260 -18.58 6.36 -12.86
C LEU A 260 -19.28 6.39 -14.20
N THR A 261 -18.56 6.10 -15.28
CA THR A 261 -19.11 6.12 -16.64
C THR A 261 -20.19 5.04 -16.86
N GLY A 262 -19.99 3.83 -16.32
CA GLY A 262 -20.95 2.74 -16.41
C GLY A 262 -22.08 2.85 -15.38
N ASP A 263 -21.70 3.11 -14.12
CA ASP A 263 -22.63 3.07 -12.98
C ASP A 263 -23.60 4.27 -12.97
N ALA A 264 -23.11 5.48 -13.32
CA ALA A 264 -23.89 6.71 -13.27
C ALA A 264 -24.33 7.21 -14.66
N PHE A 265 -23.47 7.14 -15.69
CA PHE A 265 -23.76 7.69 -17.01
C PHE A 265 -24.32 6.66 -18.01
N GLY A 266 -24.40 5.37 -17.62
CA GLY A 266 -24.92 4.32 -18.50
C GLY A 266 -24.06 4.07 -19.74
N SER A 267 -22.73 4.21 -19.63
CA SER A 267 -21.82 3.97 -20.74
C SER A 267 -21.94 2.55 -21.28
N LEU A 268 -22.08 2.42 -22.60
CA LEU A 268 -22.14 1.13 -23.30
C LEU A 268 -20.77 0.48 -23.51
N ARG A 269 -19.66 1.14 -23.12
CA ARG A 269 -18.29 0.60 -23.27
C ARG A 269 -17.98 -0.55 -22.28
N CYS A 270 -18.80 -0.74 -21.25
CA CYS A 270 -18.63 -1.78 -20.25
C CYS A 270 -19.98 -2.31 -19.76
N ASP A 271 -19.93 -3.36 -18.94
CA ASP A 271 -21.07 -4.01 -18.30
C ASP A 271 -21.24 -3.63 -16.81
N CYS A 272 -20.50 -2.59 -16.33
CA CYS A 272 -20.41 -2.30 -14.89
C CYS A 272 -21.74 -1.88 -14.28
N GLY A 273 -22.44 -0.90 -14.89
CA GLY A 273 -23.72 -0.42 -14.38
C GLY A 273 -24.81 -1.50 -14.36
N GLU A 274 -24.84 -2.38 -15.38
CA GLU A 274 -25.75 -3.50 -15.41
C GLU A 274 -25.45 -4.53 -14.31
N GLN A 275 -24.15 -4.82 -14.06
CA GLN A 275 -23.72 -5.67 -12.96
C GLN A 275 -24.07 -5.10 -11.59
N LEU A 276 -23.91 -3.77 -11.41
CA LEU A 276 -24.32 -3.08 -10.17
C LEU A 276 -25.82 -3.24 -9.92
N ALA A 277 -26.61 -2.94 -10.93
CA ALA A 277 -28.07 -3.05 -10.88
C ALA A 277 -28.52 -4.49 -10.57
N GLU A 278 -27.95 -5.47 -11.25
CA GLU A 278 -28.30 -6.87 -11.08
C GLU A 278 -27.89 -7.41 -9.70
N ALA A 279 -26.72 -7.01 -9.19
CA ALA A 279 -26.28 -7.38 -7.85
C ALA A 279 -27.27 -6.89 -6.77
N LEU A 280 -27.70 -5.63 -6.86
CA LEU A 280 -28.69 -5.07 -5.92
C LEU A 280 -30.03 -5.79 -6.00
N ARG A 281 -30.53 -6.11 -7.21
CA ARG A 281 -31.78 -6.89 -7.39
C ARG A 281 -31.67 -8.30 -6.77
N ARG A 282 -30.55 -8.98 -6.96
CA ARG A 282 -30.35 -10.34 -6.40
C ARG A 282 -30.28 -10.31 -4.88
N ILE A 283 -29.57 -9.34 -4.29
CA ILE A 283 -29.49 -9.16 -2.84
C ILE A 283 -30.88 -8.85 -2.27
N GLU A 284 -31.64 -7.92 -2.88
CA GLU A 284 -33.01 -7.62 -2.46
C GLU A 284 -33.91 -8.85 -2.54
N LYS A 285 -33.88 -9.58 -3.65
CA LYS A 285 -34.68 -10.81 -3.84
C LYS A 285 -34.31 -11.89 -2.81
N LYS A 286 -33.03 -12.00 -2.45
CA LYS A 286 -32.54 -12.95 -1.44
C LYS A 286 -32.95 -12.53 -0.02
N GLY A 287 -33.22 -11.24 0.20
CA GLY A 287 -33.56 -10.67 1.50
C GLY A 287 -32.38 -10.47 2.44
N ARG A 288 -31.16 -10.91 2.04
CA ARG A 288 -29.92 -10.72 2.81
C ARG A 288 -28.68 -10.73 1.91
N GLY A 289 -27.73 -9.88 2.23
CA GLY A 289 -26.46 -9.80 1.52
C GLY A 289 -25.82 -8.40 1.61
N VAL A 290 -24.67 -8.27 0.95
CA VAL A 290 -23.88 -7.03 0.93
C VAL A 290 -23.46 -6.70 -0.49
N LEU A 291 -23.70 -5.45 -0.91
CA LEU A 291 -23.00 -4.83 -2.02
C LEU A 291 -21.99 -3.86 -1.44
N LEU A 292 -20.68 -4.14 -1.59
CA LEU A 292 -19.59 -3.25 -1.23
C LEU A 292 -19.13 -2.49 -2.47
N TYR A 293 -19.31 -1.16 -2.46
CA TYR A 293 -18.90 -0.25 -3.52
C TYR A 293 -17.53 0.36 -3.17
N MET A 294 -16.50 -0.08 -3.91
CA MET A 294 -15.12 0.32 -3.71
C MET A 294 -14.74 1.44 -4.67
N ARG A 295 -14.28 2.56 -4.15
CA ARG A 295 -13.81 3.70 -4.96
C ARG A 295 -12.42 3.42 -5.53
N GLN A 296 -12.39 2.63 -6.60
CA GLN A 296 -11.18 2.19 -7.31
C GLN A 296 -11.42 2.32 -8.81
N GLU A 297 -11.71 3.54 -9.26
CA GLU A 297 -12.03 3.86 -10.65
C GLU A 297 -10.90 3.46 -11.61
N GLY A 298 -11.29 2.95 -12.78
CA GLY A 298 -10.32 2.58 -13.82
C GLY A 298 -9.34 1.48 -13.41
N ARG A 299 -9.71 0.58 -12.49
CA ARG A 299 -8.81 -0.41 -11.88
C ARG A 299 -7.70 0.22 -11.04
N GLY A 300 -7.99 1.32 -10.37
CA GLY A 300 -7.06 2.04 -9.51
C GLY A 300 -6.28 3.16 -10.19
N ILE A 301 -6.42 3.38 -11.50
CA ILE A 301 -5.72 4.48 -12.21
C ILE A 301 -6.46 5.82 -12.12
N GLY A 302 -7.68 5.82 -11.60
CA GLY A 302 -8.52 7.00 -11.46
C GLY A 302 -9.26 7.40 -12.74
N LEU A 303 -10.26 8.30 -12.60
CA LEU A 303 -11.18 8.68 -13.68
C LEU A 303 -10.46 9.31 -14.87
N ILE A 304 -9.56 10.26 -14.62
CA ILE A 304 -8.90 11.00 -15.71
C ILE A 304 -8.01 10.09 -16.54
N ASN A 305 -7.23 9.22 -15.93
CA ASN A 305 -6.38 8.28 -16.66
C ASN A 305 -7.22 7.22 -17.37
N LYS A 306 -8.37 6.82 -16.82
CA LYS A 306 -9.34 5.97 -17.53
C LYS A 306 -9.86 6.64 -18.80
N LEU A 307 -10.16 7.94 -18.79
CA LEU A 307 -10.57 8.67 -20.00
C LEU A 307 -9.43 8.75 -21.02
N LYS A 308 -8.17 8.94 -20.58
CA LYS A 308 -6.99 8.83 -21.46
C LYS A 308 -6.88 7.42 -22.07
N ALA A 309 -7.10 6.37 -21.25
CA ALA A 309 -7.12 5.00 -21.76
C ALA A 309 -8.22 4.78 -22.79
N TYR A 310 -9.41 5.36 -22.61
CA TYR A 310 -10.48 5.33 -23.62
C TYR A 310 -10.05 5.97 -24.95
N HIS A 311 -9.33 7.09 -24.90
CA HIS A 311 -8.79 7.72 -26.10
C HIS A 311 -7.79 6.80 -26.85
N LEU A 312 -6.92 6.10 -26.11
CA LEU A 312 -6.01 5.11 -26.71
C LEU A 312 -6.76 3.89 -27.27
N GLN A 313 -7.84 3.46 -26.62
CA GLN A 313 -8.69 2.37 -27.11
C GLN A 313 -9.46 2.77 -28.37
N ASP A 314 -9.85 4.04 -28.54
CA ASP A 314 -10.41 4.54 -29.79
C ASP A 314 -9.41 4.45 -30.94
N GLY A 315 -8.10 4.44 -30.64
CA GLY A 315 -7.00 4.18 -31.57
C GLY A 315 -6.68 2.69 -31.81
N GLY A 316 -7.47 1.75 -31.23
CA GLY A 316 -7.34 0.30 -31.46
C GLY A 316 -6.62 -0.49 -30.38
N MET A 317 -6.11 0.15 -29.31
CA MET A 317 -5.54 -0.57 -28.16
C MET A 317 -6.62 -1.27 -27.36
N ASP A 318 -6.28 -2.40 -26.73
CA ASP A 318 -7.16 -2.95 -25.70
C ASP A 318 -6.94 -2.29 -24.33
N THR A 319 -7.76 -2.68 -23.33
CA THR A 319 -7.70 -2.05 -22.00
C THR A 319 -6.36 -2.30 -21.26
N VAL A 320 -5.72 -3.44 -21.48
CA VAL A 320 -4.43 -3.78 -20.86
C VAL A 320 -3.32 -2.97 -21.52
N GLU A 321 -3.27 -2.95 -22.83
CA GLU A 321 -2.31 -2.19 -23.64
C GLU A 321 -2.39 -0.69 -23.34
N ALA A 322 -3.61 -0.14 -23.25
CA ALA A 322 -3.82 1.28 -22.94
C ALA A 322 -3.30 1.64 -21.53
N ASN A 323 -3.51 0.78 -20.53
CA ASN A 323 -2.96 1.01 -19.18
C ASN A 323 -1.44 0.98 -19.17
N LEU A 324 -0.82 -0.01 -19.85
CA LEU A 324 0.63 -0.11 -19.95
C LEU A 324 1.25 1.08 -20.69
N ALA A 325 0.60 1.55 -21.77
CA ALA A 325 1.04 2.73 -22.53
C ALA A 325 0.99 4.02 -21.68
N LEU A 326 0.11 4.08 -20.67
CA LEU A 326 0.04 5.18 -19.70
C LEU A 326 1.00 5.00 -18.51
N GLY A 327 1.81 3.94 -18.48
CA GLY A 327 2.77 3.66 -17.41
C GLY A 327 2.19 2.96 -16.18
N PHE A 328 0.96 2.41 -16.27
CA PHE A 328 0.32 1.68 -15.19
C PHE A 328 0.38 0.17 -15.37
N LYS A 329 0.37 -0.59 -14.28
CA LYS A 329 0.12 -2.04 -14.32
C LYS A 329 -1.30 -2.32 -14.84
N ALA A 330 -1.55 -3.52 -15.34
CA ALA A 330 -2.84 -3.93 -15.90
C ALA A 330 -4.01 -3.83 -14.89
N ASP A 331 -3.73 -4.05 -13.60
CA ASP A 331 -4.70 -3.98 -12.50
C ASP A 331 -3.98 -3.51 -11.23
N LEU A 332 -4.38 -2.37 -10.67
CA LEU A 332 -3.86 -1.78 -9.44
C LEU A 332 -4.86 -1.88 -8.29
N ARG A 333 -5.98 -2.61 -8.46
CA ARG A 333 -7.00 -2.72 -7.41
C ARG A 333 -6.49 -3.48 -6.22
N GLU A 334 -6.81 -2.96 -5.05
CA GLU A 334 -6.60 -3.60 -3.77
C GLU A 334 -7.91 -4.21 -3.25
N TYR A 335 -7.84 -5.47 -2.85
CA TYR A 335 -9.01 -6.18 -2.31
C TYR A 335 -8.97 -6.29 -0.78
N GLY A 336 -7.82 -6.04 -0.14
CA GLY A 336 -7.65 -6.07 1.30
C GLY A 336 -8.57 -5.11 2.04
N THR A 337 -8.63 -3.84 1.62
CA THR A 337 -9.58 -2.84 2.15
C THR A 337 -11.03 -3.35 2.10
N GLY A 338 -11.42 -4.00 0.99
CA GLY A 338 -12.76 -4.58 0.86
C GLY A 338 -12.99 -5.74 1.83
N ALA A 339 -11.97 -6.56 2.06
CA ALA A 339 -12.04 -7.66 3.01
C ALA A 339 -12.19 -7.16 4.45
N GLU A 340 -11.42 -6.12 4.84
CA GLU A 340 -11.56 -5.49 6.16
C GLU A 340 -12.96 -4.93 6.39
N ILE A 341 -13.55 -4.24 5.39
CA ILE A 341 -14.92 -3.72 5.49
C ILE A 341 -15.93 -4.86 5.70
N LEU A 342 -15.80 -5.96 4.95
CA LEU A 342 -16.69 -7.12 5.10
C LEU A 342 -16.52 -7.79 6.47
N ALA A 343 -15.29 -7.89 6.97
CA ALA A 343 -15.02 -8.41 8.32
C ALA A 343 -15.59 -7.51 9.41
N ASP A 344 -15.45 -6.18 9.29
CA ASP A 344 -16.03 -5.20 10.22
C ASP A 344 -17.57 -5.25 10.24
N LEU A 345 -18.21 -5.57 9.12
CA LEU A 345 -19.65 -5.80 9.03
C LEU A 345 -20.10 -7.14 9.66
N GLY A 346 -19.16 -7.97 10.13
CA GLY A 346 -19.44 -9.27 10.75
C GLY A 346 -19.62 -10.40 9.76
N VAL A 347 -19.33 -10.21 8.49
CA VAL A 347 -19.39 -11.28 7.48
C VAL A 347 -18.34 -12.33 7.80
N LYS A 348 -18.72 -13.61 7.79
CA LYS A 348 -17.78 -14.73 7.96
C LYS A 348 -17.73 -15.61 6.71
N LYS A 349 -18.88 -15.91 6.13
CA LYS A 349 -19.02 -16.75 4.94
C LYS A 349 -19.77 -16.00 3.85
N MET A 350 -19.33 -16.17 2.60
CA MET A 350 -19.99 -15.50 1.49
C MET A 350 -20.06 -16.35 0.23
N ILE A 351 -21.11 -16.13 -0.56
CA ILE A 351 -21.23 -16.53 -1.96
C ILE A 351 -20.91 -15.27 -2.77
N LEU A 352 -19.74 -15.25 -3.42
CA LEU A 352 -19.26 -14.05 -4.09
C LEU A 352 -19.78 -13.95 -5.52
N MET A 353 -20.55 -12.88 -5.81
CA MET A 353 -20.98 -12.55 -7.18
C MET A 353 -19.80 -11.99 -7.97
N THR A 354 -19.15 -12.82 -8.76
CA THR A 354 -17.98 -12.41 -9.55
C THR A 354 -17.73 -13.32 -10.75
N ASN A 355 -17.17 -12.74 -11.83
CA ASN A 355 -16.60 -13.46 -12.95
C ASN A 355 -15.05 -13.40 -12.93
N ASN A 356 -14.45 -12.69 -11.97
CA ASN A 356 -13.00 -12.53 -11.84
C ASN A 356 -12.45 -13.42 -10.70
N PRO A 357 -11.67 -14.48 -10.99
CA PRO A 357 -11.09 -15.36 -9.97
C PRO A 357 -10.14 -14.65 -9.01
N LEU A 358 -9.46 -13.57 -9.45
CA LEU A 358 -8.53 -12.82 -8.60
C LEU A 358 -9.23 -12.15 -7.41
N LYS A 359 -10.53 -11.82 -7.54
CA LYS A 359 -11.31 -11.26 -6.43
C LYS A 359 -11.51 -12.26 -5.29
N ILE A 360 -11.52 -13.56 -5.58
CA ILE A 360 -11.66 -14.60 -4.56
C ILE A 360 -10.38 -14.66 -3.73
N LYS A 361 -9.22 -14.74 -4.39
CA LYS A 361 -7.92 -14.79 -3.71
C LYS A 361 -7.60 -13.53 -2.89
N GLY A 362 -8.07 -12.37 -3.33
CA GLY A 362 -7.82 -11.10 -2.65
C GLY A 362 -8.60 -10.89 -1.34
N LEU A 363 -9.52 -11.79 -1.01
CA LEU A 363 -10.31 -11.76 0.25
C LEU A 363 -9.77 -12.72 1.31
N ASP A 364 -8.77 -13.53 1.00
CA ASP A 364 -8.18 -14.47 1.95
C ASP A 364 -7.38 -13.74 3.04
N GLY A 365 -7.35 -14.30 4.24
CA GLY A 365 -6.52 -13.81 5.34
C GLY A 365 -7.19 -12.85 6.33
N PHE A 366 -8.46 -12.48 6.10
CA PHE A 366 -9.24 -11.56 6.96
C PHE A 366 -10.33 -12.27 7.78
N GLY A 367 -10.23 -13.58 7.93
CA GLY A 367 -11.25 -14.38 8.61
C GLY A 367 -12.54 -14.58 7.79
N LEU A 368 -12.48 -14.27 6.49
CA LEU A 368 -13.56 -14.44 5.52
C LEU A 368 -13.40 -15.76 4.79
N GLU A 369 -14.53 -16.46 4.57
CA GLU A 369 -14.58 -17.69 3.80
C GLU A 369 -15.47 -17.50 2.57
N VAL A 370 -14.91 -17.67 1.37
CA VAL A 370 -15.68 -17.69 0.13
C VAL A 370 -16.14 -19.12 -0.12
N VAL A 371 -17.36 -19.45 0.32
CA VAL A 371 -17.95 -20.81 0.22
C VAL A 371 -18.52 -21.13 -1.17
N GLY A 372 -18.66 -20.11 -2.03
CA GLY A 372 -19.18 -20.30 -3.37
C GLY A 372 -19.03 -19.05 -4.24
N ARG A 373 -19.20 -19.25 -5.53
CA ARG A 373 -19.21 -18.19 -6.55
C ARG A 373 -20.56 -18.20 -7.30
N GLU A 374 -21.14 -17.03 -7.46
CA GLU A 374 -22.30 -16.83 -8.33
C GLU A 374 -21.90 -15.97 -9.54
N PRO A 375 -22.11 -16.42 -10.79
CA PRO A 375 -21.81 -15.64 -11.98
C PRO A 375 -22.67 -14.36 -12.02
N ILE A 376 -22.07 -13.26 -12.46
CA ILE A 376 -22.77 -12.00 -12.70
C ILE A 376 -22.40 -11.49 -14.10
N GLU A 377 -22.85 -12.23 -15.08
CA GLU A 377 -22.57 -11.97 -16.49
C GLU A 377 -23.78 -11.26 -17.14
N MET A 378 -23.49 -10.14 -17.83
CA MET A 378 -24.49 -9.34 -18.52
C MET A 378 -24.43 -9.60 -20.01
N THR A 379 -25.51 -9.28 -20.69
CA THR A 379 -25.59 -9.42 -22.16
C THR A 379 -24.57 -8.51 -22.82
N CYS A 380 -23.75 -9.08 -23.69
CA CYS A 380 -22.80 -8.35 -24.48
C CYS A 380 -23.51 -7.51 -25.56
N ASN A 381 -23.06 -6.28 -25.78
CA ASN A 381 -23.52 -5.40 -26.86
C ASN A 381 -22.37 -5.06 -27.82
N GLU A 382 -22.69 -4.54 -28.99
CA GLU A 382 -21.69 -4.20 -30.04
C GLU A 382 -20.59 -3.26 -29.57
N LYS A 383 -20.83 -2.43 -28.55
CA LYS A 383 -19.86 -1.42 -28.05
C LYS A 383 -18.95 -1.98 -26.95
N ASN A 384 -19.35 -3.03 -26.23
CA ASN A 384 -18.55 -3.62 -25.18
C ASN A 384 -17.97 -5.01 -25.55
N GLU A 385 -18.22 -5.52 -26.73
CA GLU A 385 -17.80 -6.86 -27.16
C GLU A 385 -16.27 -7.02 -27.05
N PHE A 386 -15.50 -6.09 -27.59
CA PHE A 386 -14.06 -6.11 -27.53
C PHE A 386 -13.54 -6.03 -26.07
N TYR A 387 -14.20 -5.25 -25.23
CA TYR A 387 -13.87 -5.19 -23.80
C TYR A 387 -14.17 -6.53 -23.09
N MET A 388 -15.27 -7.18 -23.39
CA MET A 388 -15.63 -8.49 -22.82
C MET A 388 -14.67 -9.57 -23.29
N TYR A 389 -14.29 -9.55 -24.58
CA TYR A 389 -13.27 -10.45 -25.12
C TYR A 389 -11.90 -10.26 -24.42
N THR A 390 -11.46 -9.02 -24.22
CA THR A 390 -10.22 -8.72 -23.47
C THR A 390 -10.27 -9.26 -22.03
N LYS A 391 -11.41 -9.11 -21.34
CA LYS A 391 -11.61 -9.72 -20.00
C LYS A 391 -11.45 -11.24 -20.03
N TYR A 392 -12.01 -11.90 -21.02
CA TYR A 392 -11.91 -13.35 -21.18
C TYR A 392 -10.47 -13.76 -21.49
N LYS A 393 -9.90 -13.25 -22.58
CA LYS A 393 -8.62 -13.73 -23.15
C LYS A 393 -7.41 -13.31 -22.34
N LYS A 394 -7.31 -12.03 -21.95
CA LYS A 394 -6.12 -11.45 -21.30
C LYS A 394 -6.20 -11.37 -19.78
N MET A 395 -7.40 -11.40 -19.21
CA MET A 395 -7.58 -11.17 -17.77
C MET A 395 -8.13 -12.38 -16.99
N GLY A 396 -8.30 -13.53 -17.64
CA GLY A 396 -8.72 -14.78 -17.02
C GLY A 396 -10.13 -14.75 -16.41
N HIS A 397 -11.02 -13.88 -16.88
CA HIS A 397 -12.41 -13.87 -16.43
C HIS A 397 -13.15 -15.13 -16.88
N ILE A 398 -13.97 -15.69 -15.99
CA ILE A 398 -14.83 -16.84 -16.28
C ILE A 398 -16.12 -16.29 -16.90
N LEU A 399 -16.20 -16.31 -18.22
CA LEU A 399 -17.34 -15.86 -19.02
C LEU A 399 -17.82 -16.96 -19.94
N HIS A 400 -19.11 -16.94 -20.31
CA HIS A 400 -19.63 -17.83 -21.37
C HIS A 400 -19.07 -17.36 -22.73
N VAL A 401 -18.22 -18.22 -23.32
CA VAL A 401 -17.54 -17.90 -24.58
C VAL A 401 -18.52 -17.97 -25.74
N ARG A 402 -18.62 -16.90 -26.52
CA ARG A 402 -19.38 -16.92 -27.77
C ARG A 402 -18.64 -17.73 -28.82
N ASN A 403 -19.37 -18.35 -29.74
CA ASN A 403 -18.81 -19.25 -30.77
C ASN A 403 -17.85 -18.52 -31.73
N ASP A 404 -18.02 -17.22 -31.94
CA ASP A 404 -17.12 -16.35 -32.72
C ASP A 404 -15.79 -16.05 -32.03
N TRP A 405 -15.75 -16.00 -30.69
CA TRP A 405 -14.51 -15.85 -29.92
C TRP A 405 -13.60 -17.09 -29.96
N LYS A 406 -14.17 -18.29 -30.21
CA LYS A 406 -13.40 -19.55 -30.34
C LYS A 406 -12.68 -19.68 -31.68
N LYS A 407 -13.02 -18.86 -32.69
CA LYS A 407 -12.44 -18.96 -34.02
C LYS A 407 -11.10 -18.21 -34.16
N GLU A 408 -10.70 -17.47 -33.12
CA GLU A 408 -9.43 -16.72 -33.07
C GLU A 408 -8.35 -17.44 -32.22
N GLU A 409 -8.60 -18.66 -31.79
CA GLU A 409 -7.64 -19.60 -31.19
C GLU A 409 -7.00 -20.47 -32.28
#